data_fcfc031d860ec232afd60caa6c05eb8e
#
_entry.id   fcfc031d860ec232afd60caa6c05eb8e
#
_cell.length_a   1.000
_cell.length_b   1.000
_cell.length_c   1.000
_cell.angle_alpha   90.00
_cell.angle_beta   90.00
_cell.angle_gamma   90.00
#
_symmetry.space_group_name_H-M   'P 1'
#
loop_
_entity.id
_entity.type
_entity.pdbx_description
1 polymer ?
#
loop_
_entity_poly.entity_id
_entity_poly.type
_entity_poly.pdbx_seq_one_letter_code
_entity_poly.pdbx_strand_id
1 'polypeptide(L)'
;MKLAVRYKSRPHRTIPEWIKMTATIYGIKNCDTMKKARGWLDSHGVAYDFHDYKTAGIAKDRLERWADELGWETLLNRAGTTFRKLPDSDKEGLNERKALALMLAQPSMIKRPVLDLGGKLLVGFKPEIYAKEVVSKSRGRKA
;
A
#
# COMPACT_ATOMS: atom_id res chain seq x y z
N MET A 1 -0.05 18.77 -26.52
CA MET A 1 0.15 18.53 -26.24
C MET A 1 0.49 17.91 -25.83
N LYS A 2 0.54 17.67 -25.63
CA LYS A 2 0.75 17.17 -25.21
C LYS A 2 0.78 16.36 -24.96
N LEU A 3 0.73 16.19 -24.70
CA LEU A 3 0.64 15.52 -24.39
C LEU A 3 0.71 14.92 -24.12
N ALA A 4 0.76 14.88 -23.94
CA ALA A 4 0.73 14.45 -23.62
C ALA A 4 0.77 13.72 -23.39
N VAL A 5 0.78 13.58 -23.32
CA VAL A 5 0.82 13.03 -23.15
C VAL A 5 0.74 12.23 -22.92
N ARG A 6 0.95 11.88 -22.79
CA ARG A 6 0.72 11.33 -22.62
C ARG A 6 0.00 10.63 -22.31
N TYR A 7 0.08 10.08 -21.93
CA TYR A 7 -1.02 9.69 -21.78
C TYR A 7 -1.86 10.67 -21.44
N LYS A 8 -1.85 11.24 -21.26
CA LYS A 8 -2.50 12.15 -20.99
C LYS A 8 -2.98 12.95 -21.65
N SER A 9 -2.69 12.79 -22.27
CA SER A 9 -3.26 13.74 -22.88
C SER A 9 -4.52 13.53 -23.54
N ARG A 10 -5.24 12.87 -23.34
CA ARG A 10 -6.54 12.76 -23.82
C ARG A 10 -7.50 13.06 -22.76
N PRO A 11 -7.48 14.22 -22.29
CA PRO A 11 -8.23 14.58 -21.13
C PRO A 11 -9.72 14.58 -21.35
N HIS A 12 -10.14 14.70 -22.56
CA HIS A 12 -11.55 14.78 -22.76
C HIS A 12 -12.25 13.46 -22.80
N ARG A 13 -11.49 12.42 -22.90
CA ARG A 13 -12.09 11.13 -22.97
C ARG A 13 -12.63 10.75 -21.61
N THR A 14 -13.84 10.35 -21.54
CA THR A 14 -14.41 9.88 -20.28
C THR A 14 -13.78 8.56 -19.92
N ILE A 15 -13.15 8.50 -18.77
CA ILE A 15 -12.51 7.30 -18.32
C ILE A 15 -13.48 6.51 -17.46
N PRO A 16 -13.73 5.25 -17.77
CA PRO A 16 -14.64 4.45 -16.96
C PRO A 16 -14.17 4.39 -15.53
N GLU A 17 -15.11 4.31 -14.61
CA GLU A 17 -14.81 4.35 -13.19
C GLU A 17 -13.80 3.28 -12.78
N TRP A 18 -13.91 2.09 -13.34
CA TRP A 18 -13.02 1.01 -12.97
C TRP A 18 -11.58 1.26 -13.42
N ILE A 19 -11.38 2.05 -14.45
CA ILE A 19 -10.03 2.41 -14.89
C ILE A 19 -9.42 3.46 -13.97
N LYS A 20 -10.25 4.36 -13.48
CA LYS A 20 -9.79 5.43 -12.61
C LYS A 20 -9.28 4.93 -11.26
N MET A 21 -9.71 3.77 -10.86
CA MET A 21 -9.33 3.25 -9.56
C MET A 21 -8.03 2.49 -9.66
N THR A 22 -6.98 3.25 -9.82
CA THR A 22 -5.66 2.67 -9.92
C THR A 22 -5.19 2.23 -8.55
N ALA A 23 -4.68 1.02 -8.48
CA ALA A 23 -4.12 0.51 -7.25
C ALA A 23 -2.74 1.10 -7.03
N THR A 24 -2.36 1.28 -5.78
CA THR A 24 -1.02 1.66 -5.41
C THR A 24 -0.52 0.65 -4.39
N ILE A 25 0.64 0.05 -4.65
CA ILE A 25 1.22 -0.89 -3.72
C ILE A 25 2.42 -0.23 -3.05
N TYR A 26 2.42 -0.26 -1.72
CA TYR A 26 3.43 0.41 -0.90
C TYR A 26 4.35 -0.61 -0.25
N GLY A 27 5.63 -0.36 -0.29
CA GLY A 27 6.59 -1.25 0.35
C GLY A 27 8.02 -0.92 -0.02
N ILE A 28 8.85 -1.95 -0.03
CA ILE A 28 10.25 -1.79 -0.43
C ILE A 28 10.56 -2.77 -1.56
N LYS A 29 11.50 -2.39 -2.39
CA LYS A 29 11.79 -3.12 -3.61
C LYS A 29 12.27 -4.55 -3.37
N ASN A 30 13.21 -4.72 -2.48
CA ASN A 30 13.83 -6.02 -2.24
C ASN A 30 13.20 -6.78 -1.09
N CYS A 31 11.97 -7.20 -1.28
CA CYS A 31 11.23 -7.96 -0.27
C CYS A 31 10.48 -9.08 -0.99
N ASP A 32 10.66 -10.30 -0.50
CA ASP A 32 10.03 -11.46 -1.14
C ASP A 32 8.52 -11.33 -1.21
N THR A 33 7.90 -10.88 -0.14
CA THR A 33 6.45 -10.69 -0.13
C THR A 33 6.02 -9.65 -1.15
N MET A 34 6.81 -8.57 -1.30
CA MET A 34 6.53 -7.57 -2.32
C MET A 34 6.62 -8.15 -3.72
N LYS A 35 7.63 -8.96 -3.96
CA LYS A 35 7.79 -9.57 -5.27
C LYS A 35 6.63 -10.49 -5.61
N LYS A 36 6.17 -11.25 -4.63
CA LYS A 36 5.03 -12.13 -4.82
C LYS A 36 3.75 -11.34 -5.09
N ALA A 37 3.53 -10.28 -4.34
CA ALA A 37 2.33 -9.45 -4.50
C ALA A 37 2.32 -8.77 -5.87
N ARG A 38 3.44 -8.18 -6.26
CA ARG A 38 3.53 -7.51 -7.55
C ARG A 38 3.38 -8.51 -8.69
N GLY A 39 4.00 -9.68 -8.54
CA GLY A 39 3.86 -10.74 -9.53
C GLY A 39 2.41 -11.18 -9.70
N TRP A 40 1.69 -11.27 -8.59
CA TRP A 40 0.28 -11.62 -8.66
C TRP A 40 -0.51 -10.56 -9.43
N LEU A 41 -0.27 -9.29 -9.12
CA LEU A 41 -0.96 -8.21 -9.82
C LEU A 41 -0.63 -8.21 -11.30
N ASP A 42 0.64 -8.40 -11.64
CA ASP A 42 1.05 -8.45 -13.04
C ASP A 42 0.38 -9.60 -13.78
N SER A 43 0.34 -10.78 -13.16
CA SER A 43 -0.23 -11.95 -13.82
C SER A 43 -1.74 -11.88 -13.97
N HIS A 44 -2.39 -11.04 -13.18
CA HIS A 44 -3.84 -10.85 -13.27
C HIS A 44 -4.22 -9.59 -14.04
N GLY A 45 -3.24 -8.93 -14.67
CA GLY A 45 -3.51 -7.78 -15.50
C GLY A 45 -3.98 -6.56 -14.74
N VAL A 46 -3.59 -6.42 -13.49
CA VAL A 46 -4.00 -5.30 -12.66
C VAL A 46 -2.96 -4.19 -12.74
N ALA A 47 -3.39 -3.02 -13.20
CA ALA A 47 -2.50 -1.87 -13.24
C ALA A 47 -2.29 -1.34 -11.84
N TYR A 48 -1.05 -0.99 -11.51
CA TYR A 48 -0.74 -0.45 -10.19
C TYR A 48 0.49 0.45 -10.26
N ASP A 49 0.58 1.35 -9.31
CA ASP A 49 1.79 2.15 -9.08
C ASP A 49 2.52 1.56 -7.88
N PHE A 50 3.84 1.62 -7.93
CA PHE A 50 4.65 1.14 -6.81
C PHE A 50 5.24 2.33 -6.05
N HIS A 51 4.92 2.42 -4.77
CA HIS A 51 5.46 3.44 -3.90
C HIS A 51 6.54 2.83 -3.01
N ASP A 52 7.78 3.21 -3.25
CA ASP A 52 8.91 2.66 -2.53
C ASP A 52 9.23 3.52 -1.32
N TYR A 53 9.07 2.97 -0.12
CA TYR A 53 9.34 3.69 1.12
C TYR A 53 10.77 4.19 1.20
N LYS A 54 11.71 3.48 0.62
CA LYS A 54 13.12 3.87 0.71
C LYS A 54 13.43 5.14 -0.06
N THR A 55 12.71 5.36 -1.13
CA THR A 55 12.97 6.56 -1.94
C THR A 55 12.00 7.69 -1.63
N ALA A 56 10.78 7.37 -1.24
CA ALA A 56 9.73 8.37 -1.08
C ALA A 56 9.17 8.49 0.33
N GLY A 57 9.56 7.60 1.23
CA GLY A 57 9.02 7.63 2.59
C GLY A 57 7.53 7.41 2.63
N ILE A 58 6.88 7.97 3.62
CA ILE A 58 5.43 7.91 3.75
C ILE A 58 4.96 9.23 4.34
N ALA A 59 3.91 9.79 3.77
CA ALA A 59 3.35 11.04 4.28
C ALA A 59 2.62 10.79 5.59
N LYS A 60 2.75 11.72 6.51
CA LYS A 60 2.16 11.57 7.83
C LYS A 60 0.64 11.43 7.77
N ASP A 61 0.00 12.28 6.98
CA ASP A 61 -1.46 12.24 6.88
C ASP A 61 -1.95 10.95 6.24
N ARG A 62 -1.19 10.40 5.32
CA ARG A 62 -1.55 9.11 4.71
C ARG A 62 -1.46 8.00 5.75
N LEU A 63 -0.39 7.98 6.53
CA LEU A 63 -0.24 6.97 7.56
C LEU A 63 -1.32 7.09 8.62
N GLU A 64 -1.68 8.32 8.97
CA GLU A 64 -2.76 8.55 9.94
C GLU A 64 -4.08 8.01 9.43
N ARG A 65 -4.38 8.22 8.14
CA ARG A 65 -5.60 7.68 7.56
C ARG A 65 -5.60 6.16 7.55
N TRP A 66 -4.47 5.56 7.26
CA TRP A 66 -4.34 4.11 7.30
C TRP A 66 -4.59 3.59 8.71
N ALA A 67 -4.06 4.27 9.71
CA ALA A 67 -4.24 3.86 11.10
C ALA A 67 -5.70 4.00 11.53
N ASP A 68 -6.38 5.04 11.06
CA ASP A 68 -7.79 5.23 11.34
C ASP A 68 -8.62 4.09 10.76
N GLU A 69 -8.25 3.65 9.57
CA GLU A 69 -9.03 2.64 8.86
C GLU A 69 -8.70 1.22 9.32
N LEU A 70 -7.43 0.94 9.56
CA LEU A 70 -6.97 -0.42 9.83
C LEU A 70 -6.55 -0.65 11.29
N GLY A 71 -6.24 0.42 12.01
CA GLY A 71 -5.65 0.30 13.32
C GLY A 71 -4.13 0.26 13.23
N TRP A 72 -3.46 0.96 14.13
CA TRP A 72 -2.00 1.01 14.11
C TRP A 72 -1.38 -0.37 14.36
N GLU A 73 -2.08 -1.21 15.13
CA GLU A 73 -1.58 -2.54 15.45
C GLU A 73 -1.51 -3.44 14.22
N THR A 74 -2.44 -3.23 13.30
CA THR A 74 -2.44 -3.97 12.04
C THR A 74 -1.28 -3.54 11.16
N LEU A 75 -0.93 -2.27 11.21
CA LEU A 75 0.12 -1.71 10.35
C LEU A 75 1.54 -2.00 10.85
N LEU A 76 1.72 -2.02 12.16
CA LEU A 76 3.06 -2.16 12.73
C LEU A 76 3.56 -3.59 12.67
N ASN A 77 4.71 -3.79 12.04
CA ASN A 77 5.31 -5.11 11.93
C ASN A 77 6.25 -5.35 13.11
N ARG A 78 5.72 -5.92 14.18
CA ARG A 78 6.52 -6.20 15.38
C ARG A 78 7.46 -7.37 15.20
N ALA A 79 7.19 -8.22 14.25
CA ALA A 79 8.02 -9.39 13.99
C ALA A 79 9.22 -9.07 13.10
N GLY A 80 9.24 -7.89 12.51
CA GLY A 80 10.32 -7.53 11.61
C GLY A 80 11.60 -7.17 12.33
N THR A 81 12.70 -7.27 11.61
CA THR A 81 14.02 -7.00 12.17
C THR A 81 14.15 -5.58 12.70
N THR A 82 13.62 -4.62 11.96
CA THR A 82 13.74 -3.22 12.36
C THR A 82 13.11 -2.97 13.72
N PHE A 83 11.90 -3.49 13.92
CA PHE A 83 11.23 -3.29 15.21
C PHE A 83 11.95 -4.03 16.31
N ARG A 84 12.39 -5.26 16.06
CA ARG A 84 13.04 -6.07 17.09
C ARG A 84 14.35 -5.48 17.57
N LYS A 85 15.02 -4.70 16.74
CA LYS A 85 16.27 -4.04 17.10
C LYS A 85 16.10 -2.76 17.88
N LEU A 86 14.87 -2.30 18.06
CA LEU A 86 14.64 -1.09 18.83
C LEU A 86 15.01 -1.29 20.29
N PRO A 87 15.44 -0.22 20.96
CA PRO A 87 15.64 -0.28 22.42
C PRO A 87 14.33 -0.61 23.11
N ASP A 88 14.40 -1.26 24.26
CA ASP A 88 13.20 -1.62 25.00
C ASP A 88 12.34 -0.41 25.34
N SER A 89 12.97 0.71 25.61
CA SER A 89 12.22 1.93 25.93
C SER A 89 11.32 2.36 24.78
N ASP A 90 11.70 2.07 23.55
CA ASP A 90 10.87 2.40 22.39
C ASP A 90 9.73 1.43 22.20
N LYS A 91 9.85 0.24 22.75
CA LYS A 91 8.83 -0.79 22.63
C LYS A 91 7.81 -0.75 23.75
N GLU A 92 8.17 -0.13 24.87
CA GLU A 92 7.28 -0.07 26.01
C GLU A 92 6.20 0.97 25.83
N GLY A 93 5.04 0.70 26.37
CA GLY A 93 3.95 1.67 26.34
C GLY A 93 3.50 2.05 24.95
N LEU A 94 3.53 1.11 24.02
CA LEU A 94 3.09 1.40 22.67
C LEU A 94 1.65 1.85 22.64
N ASN A 95 1.42 2.90 21.86
CA ASN A 95 0.07 3.37 21.57
C ASN A 95 0.09 3.93 20.15
N GLU A 96 -1.01 4.45 19.68
CA GLU A 96 -1.09 4.93 18.32
C GLU A 96 -0.06 6.01 18.03
N ARG A 97 0.05 6.98 18.90
CA ARG A 97 0.98 8.10 18.70
C ARG A 97 2.41 7.62 18.56
N LYS A 98 2.82 6.75 19.46
CA LYS A 98 4.18 6.24 19.47
C LYS A 98 4.45 5.36 18.25
N ALA A 99 3.49 4.51 17.92
CA ALA A 99 3.61 3.63 16.78
C ALA A 99 3.72 4.41 15.47
N LEU A 100 2.90 5.44 15.32
CA LEU A 100 2.96 6.26 14.12
C LEU A 100 4.29 6.98 13.99
N ALA A 101 4.82 7.48 15.11
CA ALA A 101 6.13 8.14 15.09
C ALA A 101 7.22 7.17 14.65
N LEU A 102 7.19 5.95 15.15
CA LEU A 102 8.16 4.93 14.77
C LEU A 102 8.08 4.60 13.29
N MET A 103 6.86 4.41 12.79
CA MET A 103 6.66 4.05 11.38
C MET A 103 7.03 5.20 10.44
N LEU A 104 6.80 6.44 10.86
CA LEU A 104 7.22 7.58 10.06
C LEU A 104 8.74 7.71 9.99
N ALA A 105 9.40 7.46 11.12
CA ALA A 105 10.85 7.51 11.16
C ALA A 105 11.48 6.39 10.35
N GLN A 106 10.87 5.20 10.40
CA GLN A 106 11.36 4.03 9.68
C GLN A 106 10.22 3.27 9.04
N PRO A 107 9.86 3.65 7.81
CA PRO A 107 8.74 2.99 7.13
C PRO A 107 8.88 1.49 6.94
N SER A 108 10.10 0.97 7.08
CA SER A 108 10.28 -0.48 7.01
C SER A 108 9.57 -1.21 8.15
N MET A 109 9.12 -0.48 9.17
CA MET A 109 8.33 -1.06 10.25
C MET A 109 6.86 -1.23 9.88
N ILE A 110 6.43 -0.66 8.76
CA ILE A 110 5.06 -0.86 8.28
C ILE A 110 5.00 -2.21 7.59
N LYS A 111 3.98 -2.99 7.90
CA LYS A 111 3.81 -4.28 7.23
C LYS A 111 3.74 -4.10 5.72
N ARG A 112 4.34 -5.00 5.00
CA ARG A 112 4.43 -4.94 3.55
C ARG A 112 3.79 -6.15 2.91
N PRO A 113 3.16 -5.95 1.78
CA PRO A 113 2.81 -4.66 1.18
C PRO A 113 1.54 -4.08 1.77
N VAL A 114 1.32 -2.80 1.56
CA VAL A 114 0.00 -2.20 1.75
C VAL A 114 -0.51 -1.90 0.35
N LEU A 115 -1.64 -2.46 0.02
CA LEU A 115 -2.25 -2.25 -1.29
C LEU A 115 -3.48 -1.36 -1.14
N ASP A 116 -3.41 -0.20 -1.77
CA ASP A 116 -4.50 0.77 -1.75
C ASP A 116 -5.27 0.66 -3.05
N LEU A 117 -6.53 0.25 -2.95
CA LEU A 117 -7.38 0.05 -4.12
C LEU A 117 -8.29 1.24 -4.38
N GLY A 118 -7.96 2.38 -3.82
CA GLY A 118 -8.76 3.57 -4.04
C GLY A 118 -9.96 3.66 -3.12
N GLY A 119 -9.88 3.07 -1.98
CA GLY A 119 -10.97 3.10 -1.01
C GLY A 119 -10.96 1.88 -0.13
N LYS A 120 -10.12 0.94 -0.46
CA LYS A 120 -9.96 -0.25 0.33
C LYS A 120 -8.49 -0.54 0.49
N LEU A 121 -8.07 -0.85 1.70
CA LEU A 121 -6.68 -1.14 2.00
C LEU A 121 -6.51 -2.61 2.37
N LEU A 122 -5.48 -3.22 1.80
CA LEU A 122 -5.12 -4.60 2.12
C LEU A 122 -3.71 -4.60 2.68
N VAL A 123 -3.48 -5.24 3.80
CA VAL A 123 -2.17 -5.31 4.43
C VAL A 123 -1.65 -6.74 4.35
N GLY A 124 -0.41 -6.89 3.89
CA GLY A 124 0.18 -8.20 3.67
C GLY A 124 -0.28 -8.76 2.33
N PHE A 125 0.19 -9.95 2.03
CA PHE A 125 -0.17 -10.57 0.76
C PHE A 125 -0.68 -11.99 0.99
N LYS A 126 -1.91 -12.22 0.54
CA LYS A 126 -2.50 -13.55 0.49
C LYS A 126 -3.24 -13.64 -0.84
N PRO A 127 -2.85 -14.60 -1.70
CA PRO A 127 -3.46 -14.69 -3.02
C PRO A 127 -4.98 -14.78 -2.98
N GLU A 128 -5.52 -15.51 -2.03
CA GLU A 128 -6.97 -15.67 -1.95
C GLU A 128 -7.66 -14.36 -1.58
N ILE A 129 -7.03 -13.53 -0.76
CA ILE A 129 -7.60 -12.23 -0.40
C ILE A 129 -7.51 -11.29 -1.59
N TYR A 130 -6.39 -11.29 -2.29
CA TYR A 130 -6.23 -10.48 -3.48
C TYR A 130 -7.25 -10.89 -4.54
N ALA A 131 -7.44 -12.19 -4.73
CA ALA A 131 -8.42 -12.66 -5.70
C ALA A 131 -9.81 -12.18 -5.37
N LYS A 132 -10.16 -12.21 -4.10
CA LYS A 132 -11.47 -11.78 -3.67
C LYS A 132 -11.67 -10.27 -3.77
N GLU A 133 -10.71 -9.50 -3.23
CA GLU A 133 -10.89 -8.06 -3.14
C GLU A 133 -10.54 -7.32 -4.41
N VAL A 134 -9.46 -7.72 -5.08
CA VAL A 134 -9.02 -7.01 -6.27
C VAL A 134 -9.85 -7.36 -7.48
N VAL A 135 -9.98 -8.64 -7.76
CA VAL A 135 -10.71 -9.10 -8.94
C VAL A 135 -12.19 -8.79 -8.83
N SER A 136 -12.77 -9.03 -7.66
CA SER A 136 -14.17 -8.76 -7.43
C SER A 136 -14.51 -7.29 -7.64
N LYS A 137 -13.66 -6.41 -7.15
CA LYS A 137 -13.87 -4.98 -7.30
C LYS A 137 -13.81 -4.57 -8.77
N SER A 138 -12.85 -5.11 -9.48
CA SER A 138 -12.72 -4.88 -10.90
C SER A 138 -13.95 -5.35 -11.67
N ARG A 139 -14.42 -6.54 -11.35
CA ARG A 139 -15.60 -7.08 -11.97
C ARG A 139 -16.84 -6.28 -11.71
N GLY A 140 -16.99 -5.83 -10.51
CA GLY A 140 -18.13 -5.02 -10.14
C GLY A 140 -18.25 -3.79 -11.00
N ARG A 141 -17.12 -3.26 -11.39
CA ARG A 141 -17.15 -2.08 -12.21
C ARG A 141 -17.43 -2.34 -13.65
N LYS A 142 -17.12 -3.51 -14.10
CA LYS A 142 -17.37 -3.84 -15.49
C LYS A 142 -18.83 -4.08 -15.74
N ALA A 143 -19.49 -4.56 -14.76
CA ALA A 143 -20.91 -4.77 -14.93
C ALA A 143 -21.65 -3.48 -15.12
#